data_b3b383a270b3b158371b90cf38747034
#
_entry.id   b3b383a270b3b158371b90cf38747034
#
_cell.length_a   1.000
_cell.length_b   1.000
_cell.length_c   1.000
_cell.angle_alpha   90.00
_cell.angle_beta   90.00
_cell.angle_gamma   90.00
#
_symmetry.space_group_name_H-M   'P 1'
#
loop_
_entity.id
_entity.type
_entity.pdbx_description
1 polymer ?
#
loop_
_entity_poly.entity_id
_entity_poly.type
_entity_poly.pdbx_seq_one_letter_code
_entity_poly.pdbx_strand_id
1 'polypeptide(L)'
;MLVYGNTDEKVKIQWGDNLANKKGNNYIIDEENNIAKIELRRRRKESLWVTIDLDDLDKVLNFPYTWFALKYNSAVDDYYAGCSIYHPEYKQSRPYYMHQLIIGKQGEGKRIDHINRDIRDNRKANLRVVTIIQNATNRTKKNSNNKSGYRNVSWNKSSKTWMVQLQIDGKNVRLKDFPYDKLDEAGEYAEKMRQKYYGEYAGDT
;
A
#
# COMPACT_ATOMS: atom_id res chain seq x y z
N MET A 1 -11.52 23.78 22.24
CA MET A 1 -10.21 23.30 22.71
C MET A 1 -10.45 22.34 23.86
N LEU A 2 -10.43 21.05 23.61
CA LEU A 2 -10.54 20.01 24.64
C LEU A 2 -9.22 19.24 24.63
N VAL A 3 -8.49 19.36 25.73
CA VAL A 3 -7.24 18.63 25.98
C VAL A 3 -7.64 17.31 26.64
N TYR A 4 -7.33 16.18 26.00
CA TYR A 4 -7.36 14.87 26.64
C TYR A 4 -5.93 14.32 26.65
N GLY A 5 -5.45 14.06 27.84
CA GLY A 5 -4.26 13.25 28.04
C GLY A 5 -3.23 13.90 28.94
N ASN A 6 -2.98 13.22 30.02
CA ASN A 6 -1.89 13.47 30.95
C ASN A 6 -0.57 13.10 30.27
N THR A 7 0.46 13.92 30.50
CA THR A 7 1.88 13.85 30.12
C THR A 7 2.29 14.59 28.84
N ASP A 8 3.07 15.62 29.03
CA ASP A 8 4.12 16.33 28.25
C ASP A 8 4.23 16.25 26.71
N GLU A 9 3.26 15.74 25.99
CA GLU A 9 3.24 15.77 24.53
C GLU A 9 2.35 16.92 24.02
N LYS A 10 2.93 17.86 23.28
CA LYS A 10 2.24 18.96 22.58
C LYS A 10 1.43 18.44 21.38
N VAL A 11 0.48 17.54 21.63
CA VAL A 11 -0.44 17.06 20.62
C VAL A 11 -1.62 18.02 20.51
N LYS A 12 -1.71 18.77 19.44
CA LYS A 12 -2.86 19.66 19.18
C LYS A 12 -3.88 18.89 18.32
N ILE A 13 -5.03 18.54 18.93
CA ILE A 13 -6.18 18.05 18.17
C ILE A 13 -6.94 19.28 17.67
N GLN A 14 -7.02 19.44 16.35
CA GLN A 14 -7.81 20.48 15.71
C GLN A 14 -9.02 19.87 15.00
N TRP A 15 -10.18 20.48 15.19
CA TRP A 15 -11.40 20.12 14.49
C TRP A 15 -11.46 20.96 13.22
N GLY A 16 -11.40 20.30 12.04
CA GLY A 16 -11.35 21.03 10.79
C GLY A 16 -12.72 21.62 10.42
N ASP A 17 -12.84 22.93 10.51
CA ASP A 17 -13.87 23.69 9.80
C ASP A 17 -13.36 24.01 8.40
N ASN A 18 -13.52 23.08 7.49
CA ASN A 18 -13.17 23.31 6.08
C ASN A 18 -14.32 24.09 5.43
N LEU A 19 -14.05 25.33 5.00
CA LEU A 19 -15.01 26.24 4.34
C LEU A 19 -15.62 25.65 3.06
N ALA A 20 -14.95 24.70 2.41
CA ALA A 20 -15.45 24.01 1.20
C ALA A 20 -16.32 22.79 1.52
N ASN A 21 -16.19 22.21 2.72
CA ASN A 21 -16.95 21.03 3.15
C ASN A 21 -17.44 21.24 4.58
N LYS A 22 -18.75 21.32 4.78
CA LYS A 22 -19.39 21.47 6.10
C LYS A 22 -19.04 20.37 7.13
N LYS A 23 -18.21 19.39 6.79
CA LYS A 23 -17.70 18.31 7.66
C LYS A 23 -16.31 17.89 7.18
N GLY A 24 -15.29 18.71 7.41
CA GLY A 24 -13.90 18.33 7.19
C GLY A 24 -13.47 17.11 8.02
N ASN A 25 -12.34 16.52 7.68
CA ASN A 25 -11.72 15.48 8.51
C ASN A 25 -11.10 16.10 9.75
N ASN A 26 -11.22 15.43 10.90
CA ASN A 26 -10.44 15.76 12.08
C ASN A 26 -8.97 15.40 11.83
N TYR A 27 -8.08 16.11 12.50
CA TYR A 27 -6.66 15.84 12.36
C TYR A 27 -5.90 16.14 13.67
N ILE A 28 -4.72 15.55 13.77
CA ILE A 28 -3.78 15.72 14.89
C ILE A 28 -2.45 16.14 14.27
N ILE A 29 -1.81 17.17 14.83
CA ILE A 29 -0.47 17.59 14.46
C ILE A 29 0.53 17.08 15.50
N ASP A 30 1.60 16.47 15.02
CA ASP A 30 2.78 16.08 15.78
C ASP A 30 3.97 16.86 15.19
N GLU A 31 4.24 18.01 15.80
CA GLU A 31 5.30 18.94 15.36
C GLU A 31 6.70 18.33 15.57
N GLU A 32 6.87 17.48 16.59
CA GLU A 32 8.16 16.86 16.91
C GLU A 32 8.59 15.89 15.80
N ASN A 33 7.66 15.10 15.30
CA ASN A 33 7.93 14.13 14.22
C ASN A 33 7.65 14.69 12.81
N ASN A 34 7.24 15.96 12.70
CA ASN A 34 6.87 16.64 11.47
C ASN A 34 5.80 15.88 10.66
N ILE A 35 4.77 15.36 11.34
CA ILE A 35 3.68 14.62 10.74
C ILE A 35 2.31 15.17 11.14
N ALA A 36 1.31 14.85 10.34
CA ALA A 36 -0.09 14.98 10.70
C ALA A 36 -0.83 13.65 10.55
N LYS A 37 -1.82 13.41 11.41
CA LYS A 37 -2.72 12.26 11.31
C LYS A 37 -4.11 12.74 10.96
N ILE A 38 -4.72 12.16 9.94
CA ILE A 38 -6.06 12.50 9.46
C ILE A 38 -7.03 11.39 9.84
N GLU A 39 -8.15 11.76 10.47
CA GLU A 39 -9.19 10.82 10.86
C GLU A 39 -10.03 10.40 9.65
N LEU A 40 -10.10 9.10 9.39
CA LEU A 40 -11.01 8.50 8.40
C LEU A 40 -12.20 7.87 9.12
N ARG A 41 -13.35 8.52 9.06
CA ARG A 41 -14.57 8.02 9.68
C ARG A 41 -15.08 6.77 8.98
N ARG A 42 -15.52 5.79 9.76
CA ARG A 42 -16.16 4.56 9.27
C ARG A 42 -17.57 4.44 9.82
N ARG A 43 -18.50 3.98 8.96
CA ARG A 43 -19.87 3.77 9.40
C ARG A 43 -19.94 2.58 10.37
N ARG A 44 -20.42 2.81 11.60
CA ARG A 44 -20.60 1.78 12.66
C ARG A 44 -19.32 1.04 13.08
N LYS A 45 -18.17 1.63 12.89
CA LYS A 45 -16.86 1.13 13.33
C LYS A 45 -16.03 2.28 13.88
N GLU A 46 -15.02 1.97 14.65
CA GLU A 46 -14.03 2.96 15.07
C GLU A 46 -13.35 3.62 13.87
N SER A 47 -13.06 4.90 14.00
CA SER A 47 -12.33 5.66 12.99
C SER A 47 -10.92 5.09 12.81
N LEU A 48 -10.39 5.25 11.61
CA LEU A 48 -8.98 4.97 11.31
C LEU A 48 -8.21 6.28 11.20
N TRP A 49 -6.92 6.21 11.47
CA TRP A 49 -6.01 7.31 11.27
C TRP A 49 -5.01 6.98 10.17
N VAL A 50 -4.73 7.97 9.34
CA VAL A 50 -3.68 7.89 8.31
C VAL A 50 -2.66 8.99 8.57
N THR A 51 -1.40 8.68 8.33
CA THR A 51 -0.28 9.58 8.56
C THR A 51 0.17 10.21 7.24
N ILE A 52 0.45 11.52 7.28
CA ILE A 52 1.02 12.30 6.18
C ILE A 52 2.18 13.14 6.72
N ASP A 53 3.03 13.66 5.84
CA ASP A 53 3.97 14.72 6.21
C ASP A 53 3.20 16.00 6.57
N LEU A 54 3.69 16.75 7.55
CA LEU A 54 3.03 17.98 8.00
C LEU A 54 2.90 19.01 6.87
N ASP A 55 3.89 19.07 5.97
CA ASP A 55 3.89 19.96 4.81
C ASP A 55 2.74 19.67 3.80
N ASP A 56 2.17 18.47 3.83
CA ASP A 56 1.02 18.12 2.98
C ASP A 56 -0.34 18.39 3.63
N LEU A 57 -0.37 18.85 4.89
CA LEU A 57 -1.60 19.03 5.65
C LEU A 57 -2.57 19.99 4.97
N ASP A 58 -2.10 21.18 4.58
CA ASP A 58 -2.93 22.17 3.92
C ASP A 58 -3.48 21.66 2.59
N LYS A 59 -2.67 20.94 1.81
CA LYS A 59 -3.07 20.32 0.55
C LYS A 59 -4.17 19.29 0.75
N VAL A 60 -4.08 18.49 1.80
CA VAL A 60 -5.05 17.43 2.14
C VAL A 60 -6.36 18.03 2.67
N LEU A 61 -6.28 19.04 3.53
CA LEU A 61 -7.45 19.68 4.14
C LEU A 61 -8.22 20.57 3.14
N ASN A 62 -7.53 21.25 2.23
CA ASN A 62 -8.14 22.10 1.20
C ASN A 62 -8.65 21.32 0.00
N PHE A 63 -8.51 19.98 -0.02
CA PHE A 63 -9.09 19.16 -1.08
C PHE A 63 -10.63 19.17 -0.99
N PRO A 64 -11.36 19.39 -2.10
CA PRO A 64 -12.81 19.69 -2.07
C PRO A 64 -13.71 18.51 -1.69
N TYR A 65 -13.14 17.37 -1.33
CA TYR A 65 -13.86 16.16 -0.94
C TYR A 65 -13.40 15.66 0.43
N THR A 66 -14.34 15.17 1.23
CA THR A 66 -14.04 14.53 2.51
C THR A 66 -13.36 13.17 2.30
N TRP A 67 -12.28 12.94 3.02
CA TRP A 67 -11.57 11.67 3.03
C TRP A 67 -12.29 10.63 3.91
N PHE A 68 -12.40 9.41 3.44
CA PHE A 68 -12.97 8.30 4.21
C PHE A 68 -12.20 7.00 3.96
N ALA A 69 -12.46 6.00 4.79
CA ALA A 69 -11.82 4.70 4.68
C ALA A 69 -12.40 3.92 3.49
N LEU A 70 -11.67 3.83 2.40
CA LEU A 70 -11.98 3.01 1.23
C LEU A 70 -11.39 1.63 1.39
N LYS A 71 -12.23 0.60 1.40
CA LYS A 71 -11.79 -0.77 1.57
C LYS A 71 -10.85 -1.20 0.43
N TYR A 72 -9.64 -1.65 0.79
CA TYR A 72 -8.64 -2.09 -0.17
C TYR A 72 -9.08 -3.37 -0.89
N ASN A 73 -9.59 -4.34 -0.13
CA ASN A 73 -10.00 -5.65 -0.62
C ASN A 73 -11.12 -6.20 0.26
N SER A 74 -12.08 -6.92 -0.33
CA SER A 74 -13.18 -7.54 0.41
C SER A 74 -12.72 -8.56 1.45
N ALA A 75 -11.59 -9.22 1.21
CA ALA A 75 -11.06 -10.30 2.05
C ALA A 75 -10.22 -9.82 3.26
N VAL A 76 -9.81 -8.55 3.32
CA VAL A 76 -9.00 -8.00 4.41
C VAL A 76 -9.65 -6.75 4.98
N ASP A 77 -9.51 -6.52 6.29
CA ASP A 77 -10.04 -5.32 6.95
C ASP A 77 -9.01 -4.18 6.88
N ASP A 78 -8.55 -3.88 5.67
CA ASP A 78 -7.58 -2.83 5.39
C ASP A 78 -8.13 -1.78 4.43
N TYR A 79 -7.73 -0.51 4.63
CA TYR A 79 -8.39 0.63 4.02
C TYR A 79 -7.40 1.70 3.58
N TYR A 80 -7.55 2.17 2.36
CA TYR A 80 -6.92 3.40 1.88
C TYR A 80 -7.68 4.65 2.38
N ALA A 81 -6.95 5.75 2.55
CA ALA A 81 -7.55 7.06 2.57
C ALA A 81 -7.98 7.43 1.15
N GLY A 82 -9.26 7.66 0.95
CA GLY A 82 -9.78 8.03 -0.37
C GLY A 82 -11.08 8.81 -0.30
N CYS A 83 -11.51 9.28 -1.45
CA CYS A 83 -12.82 9.89 -1.67
C CYS A 83 -13.43 9.36 -2.97
N SER A 84 -14.68 9.71 -3.21
CA SER A 84 -15.41 9.33 -4.43
C SER A 84 -15.70 10.59 -5.24
N ILE A 85 -15.14 10.69 -6.44
CA ILE A 85 -15.32 11.82 -7.34
C ILE A 85 -16.27 11.42 -8.44
N TYR A 86 -17.37 12.18 -8.60
CA TYR A 86 -18.31 11.96 -9.69
C TYR A 86 -17.73 12.49 -11.01
N HIS A 87 -17.76 11.66 -12.03
CA HIS A 87 -17.34 11.99 -13.39
C HIS A 87 -18.56 12.07 -14.31
N PRO A 88 -19.02 13.28 -14.68
CA PRO A 88 -20.22 13.45 -15.52
C PRO A 88 -20.12 12.74 -16.87
N GLU A 89 -18.95 12.73 -17.49
CA GLU A 89 -18.65 12.10 -18.79
C GLU A 89 -18.91 10.59 -18.78
N TYR A 90 -18.71 9.92 -17.64
CA TYR A 90 -18.95 8.47 -17.47
C TYR A 90 -20.22 8.18 -16.67
N LYS A 91 -20.92 9.22 -16.17
CA LYS A 91 -22.08 9.12 -15.27
C LYS A 91 -21.86 8.20 -14.09
N GLN A 92 -20.63 8.17 -13.55
CA GLN A 92 -20.24 7.32 -12.43
C GLN A 92 -19.24 8.00 -11.50
N SER A 93 -19.23 7.57 -10.25
CA SER A 93 -18.21 7.98 -9.29
C SER A 93 -17.02 7.04 -9.33
N ARG A 94 -15.81 7.60 -9.26
CA ARG A 94 -14.56 6.84 -9.19
C ARG A 94 -13.79 7.17 -7.93
N PRO A 95 -13.08 6.20 -7.35
CA PRO A 95 -12.24 6.45 -6.20
C PRO A 95 -11.05 7.33 -6.58
N TYR A 96 -10.72 8.25 -5.68
CA TYR A 96 -9.48 9.03 -5.72
C TYR A 96 -8.79 8.88 -4.37
N TYR A 97 -7.50 8.62 -4.37
CA TYR A 97 -6.77 8.24 -3.16
C TYR A 97 -5.85 9.37 -2.67
N MET A 98 -5.66 9.48 -1.36
CA MET A 98 -4.83 10.52 -0.73
C MET A 98 -3.37 10.46 -1.22
N HIS A 99 -2.78 9.29 -1.36
CA HIS A 99 -1.44 9.15 -1.92
C HIS A 99 -1.33 9.68 -3.37
N GLN A 100 -2.43 9.66 -4.14
CA GLN A 100 -2.47 10.27 -5.49
C GLN A 100 -2.53 11.79 -5.41
N LEU A 101 -3.13 12.36 -4.37
CA LEU A 101 -3.08 13.79 -4.13
C LEU A 101 -1.65 14.22 -3.79
N ILE A 102 -0.99 13.49 -2.88
CA ILE A 102 0.34 13.81 -2.36
C ILE A 102 1.41 13.72 -3.45
N ILE A 103 1.53 12.58 -4.12
CA ILE A 103 2.58 12.31 -5.14
C ILE A 103 2.18 12.80 -6.54
N GLY A 104 0.89 12.99 -6.77
CA GLY A 104 0.32 13.23 -8.10
C GLY A 104 -0.21 11.94 -8.74
N LYS A 105 -1.24 12.09 -9.57
CA LYS A 105 -1.82 10.97 -10.32
C LYS A 105 -0.80 10.48 -11.36
N GLN A 106 -0.54 9.19 -11.35
CA GLN A 106 0.41 8.58 -12.27
C GLN A 106 -0.23 8.26 -13.62
N GLY A 107 0.60 8.31 -14.68
CA GLY A 107 0.20 7.91 -16.03
C GLY A 107 -0.03 6.41 -16.17
N GLU A 108 -0.39 6.00 -17.39
CA GLU A 108 -0.63 4.60 -17.73
C GLU A 108 0.61 3.73 -17.43
N GLY A 109 0.37 2.51 -16.98
CA GLY A 109 1.43 1.56 -16.64
C GLY A 109 2.15 1.80 -15.30
N LYS A 110 1.84 2.89 -14.59
CA LYS A 110 2.45 3.22 -13.29
C LYS A 110 1.46 3.15 -12.14
N ARG A 111 1.97 2.89 -10.93
CA ARG A 111 1.22 2.85 -9.67
C ARG A 111 2.04 3.54 -8.58
N ILE A 112 1.36 3.98 -7.52
CA ILE A 112 2.01 4.40 -6.28
C ILE A 112 1.96 3.20 -5.33
N ASP A 113 3.10 2.85 -4.78
CA ASP A 113 3.31 1.74 -3.84
C ASP A 113 3.74 2.30 -2.48
N HIS A 114 3.32 1.63 -1.40
CA HIS A 114 3.74 1.93 -0.04
C HIS A 114 4.93 1.03 0.32
N ILE A 115 6.10 1.62 0.54
CA ILE A 115 7.37 0.90 0.74
C ILE A 115 7.28 -0.04 1.94
N ASN A 116 6.77 0.45 3.07
CA ASN A 116 6.57 -0.33 4.30
C ASN A 116 5.31 -1.20 4.29
N ARG A 117 4.48 -1.15 3.22
CA ARG A 117 3.21 -1.86 3.04
C ARG A 117 2.08 -1.44 3.99
N ASP A 118 2.28 -0.42 4.80
CA ASP A 118 1.19 0.21 5.53
C ASP A 118 0.51 1.25 4.63
N ILE A 119 -0.65 0.90 4.09
CA ILE A 119 -1.43 1.76 3.18
C ILE A 119 -2.03 2.99 3.88
N ARG A 120 -1.84 3.12 5.21
CA ARG A 120 -2.23 4.27 6.00
C ARG A 120 -1.07 5.25 6.24
N ASP A 121 0.16 4.87 5.92
CA ASP A 121 1.32 5.75 5.97
C ASP A 121 1.54 6.41 4.60
N ASN A 122 0.96 7.59 4.42
CA ASN A 122 1.01 8.35 3.16
C ASN A 122 2.12 9.42 3.16
N ARG A 123 3.14 9.29 4.01
CA ARG A 123 4.32 10.17 3.96
C ARG A 123 5.11 9.95 2.67
N LYS A 124 5.64 11.03 2.09
CA LYS A 124 6.41 10.97 0.83
C LYS A 124 7.56 9.97 0.88
N ALA A 125 8.25 9.89 2.03
CA ALA A 125 9.35 8.94 2.25
C ALA A 125 8.91 7.47 2.15
N ASN A 126 7.62 7.17 2.36
CA ASN A 126 7.03 5.84 2.25
C ASN A 126 6.35 5.57 0.91
N LEU A 127 6.22 6.57 0.06
CA LEU A 127 5.52 6.45 -1.23
C LEU A 127 6.53 6.42 -2.38
N ARG A 128 6.38 5.46 -3.28
CA ARG A 128 7.18 5.38 -4.50
C ARG A 128 6.34 5.10 -5.73
N VAL A 129 6.80 5.63 -6.86
CA VAL A 129 6.18 5.35 -8.16
C VAL A 129 6.82 4.10 -8.74
N VAL A 130 6.00 3.10 -9.04
CA VAL A 130 6.42 1.80 -9.57
C VAL A 130 5.69 1.47 -10.86
N THR A 131 6.28 0.63 -11.70
CA THR A 131 5.56 0.01 -12.82
C THR A 131 4.61 -1.08 -12.32
N ILE A 132 3.63 -1.47 -13.15
CA ILE A 132 2.73 -2.59 -12.82
C ILE A 132 3.53 -3.88 -12.57
N ILE A 133 4.63 -4.09 -13.32
CA ILE A 133 5.49 -5.28 -13.15
C ILE A 133 6.20 -5.23 -11.80
N GLN A 134 6.86 -4.11 -11.45
CA GLN A 134 7.51 -3.94 -10.14
C GLN A 134 6.53 -4.14 -8.98
N ASN A 135 5.34 -3.53 -9.07
CA ASN A 135 4.31 -3.73 -8.06
C ASN A 135 3.84 -5.20 -7.97
N ALA A 136 3.78 -5.91 -9.09
CA ALA A 136 3.42 -7.33 -9.10
C ALA A 136 4.50 -8.22 -8.51
N THR A 137 5.79 -7.88 -8.66
CA THR A 137 6.91 -8.62 -8.08
C THR A 137 7.08 -8.35 -6.57
N ASN A 138 6.67 -7.16 -6.10
CA ASN A 138 6.73 -6.77 -4.67
C ASN A 138 5.68 -7.49 -3.77
N ARG A 139 5.07 -8.56 -4.23
CA ARG A 139 4.12 -9.34 -3.42
C ARG A 139 4.85 -10.16 -2.36
N THR A 140 4.26 -10.21 -1.16
CA THR A 140 4.70 -11.11 -0.08
C THR A 140 3.86 -12.37 -0.02
N LYS A 141 2.60 -12.29 -0.43
CA LYS A 141 1.67 -13.41 -0.35
C LYS A 141 1.97 -14.46 -1.42
N LYS A 142 2.03 -15.70 -0.98
CA LYS A 142 2.05 -16.87 -1.86
C LYS A 142 0.69 -17.01 -2.56
N ASN A 143 0.67 -17.56 -3.76
CA ASN A 143 -0.59 -17.88 -4.44
C ASN A 143 -1.36 -18.93 -3.61
N SER A 144 -2.68 -18.86 -3.61
CA SER A 144 -3.55 -19.78 -2.82
C SER A 144 -3.36 -21.26 -3.20
N ASN A 145 -2.91 -21.53 -4.44
CA ASN A 145 -2.62 -22.87 -4.94
C ASN A 145 -1.15 -23.29 -4.76
N ASN A 146 -0.34 -22.48 -4.06
CA ASN A 146 1.07 -22.81 -3.82
C ASN A 146 1.17 -23.97 -2.83
N LYS A 147 1.65 -25.11 -3.30
CA LYS A 147 1.84 -26.35 -2.51
C LYS A 147 3.26 -26.50 -1.96
N SER A 148 4.25 -25.77 -2.51
CA SER A 148 5.63 -25.85 -2.07
C SER A 148 5.90 -25.13 -0.74
N GLY A 149 5.05 -24.16 -0.37
CA GLY A 149 5.34 -23.25 0.75
C GLY A 149 6.33 -22.14 0.40
N TYR A 150 6.96 -22.16 -0.77
CA TYR A 150 7.94 -21.14 -1.20
C TYR A 150 7.44 -20.41 -2.44
N ARG A 151 7.64 -19.08 -2.48
CA ARG A 151 7.33 -18.28 -3.68
C ARG A 151 8.24 -18.67 -4.83
N ASN A 152 7.67 -18.70 -6.04
CA ASN A 152 8.39 -19.02 -7.27
C ASN A 152 8.93 -20.45 -7.35
N VAL A 153 8.54 -21.34 -6.42
CA VAL A 153 8.85 -22.76 -6.45
C VAL A 153 7.56 -23.54 -6.73
N SER A 154 7.61 -24.43 -7.70
CA SER A 154 6.48 -25.31 -8.07
C SER A 154 6.95 -26.71 -8.39
N TRP A 155 6.08 -27.71 -8.12
CA TRP A 155 6.37 -29.10 -8.45
C TRP A 155 6.13 -29.38 -9.95
N ASN A 156 7.15 -29.82 -10.63
CA ASN A 156 7.02 -30.31 -12.02
C ASN A 156 6.77 -31.83 -11.99
N LYS A 157 5.56 -32.22 -12.35
CA LYS A 157 5.13 -33.63 -12.35
C LYS A 157 5.88 -34.50 -13.36
N SER A 158 6.24 -33.94 -14.51
CA SER A 158 6.91 -34.68 -15.58
C SER A 158 8.34 -35.03 -15.23
N SER A 159 9.11 -34.06 -14.74
CA SER A 159 10.51 -34.26 -14.34
C SER A 159 10.67 -34.75 -12.91
N LYS A 160 9.59 -34.75 -12.10
CA LYS A 160 9.61 -35.07 -10.66
C LYS A 160 10.63 -34.20 -9.89
N THR A 161 10.63 -32.90 -10.16
CA THR A 161 11.54 -31.92 -9.58
C THR A 161 10.79 -30.69 -9.06
N TRP A 162 11.39 -29.97 -8.12
CA TRP A 162 11.00 -28.61 -7.75
C TRP A 162 11.59 -27.63 -8.74
N MET A 163 10.75 -26.96 -9.49
CA MET A 163 11.13 -25.97 -10.49
C MET A 163 11.09 -24.58 -9.89
N VAL A 164 12.20 -23.84 -10.00
CA VAL A 164 12.26 -22.39 -9.66
C VAL A 164 12.09 -21.59 -10.94
N GLN A 165 11.09 -20.69 -10.92
CA GLN A 165 10.73 -19.87 -12.07
C GLN A 165 10.42 -18.44 -11.64
N LEU A 166 10.99 -17.46 -12.34
CA LEU A 166 10.72 -16.03 -12.15
C LEU A 166 10.16 -15.41 -13.43
N GLN A 167 9.44 -14.30 -13.27
CA GLN A 167 9.06 -13.45 -14.37
C GLN A 167 10.14 -12.38 -14.58
N ILE A 168 10.93 -12.47 -15.64
CA ILE A 168 12.00 -11.54 -15.98
C ILE A 168 11.65 -10.90 -17.32
N ASP A 169 11.61 -9.58 -17.38
CA ASP A 169 11.26 -8.80 -18.57
C ASP A 169 9.94 -9.24 -19.22
N GLY A 170 8.93 -9.49 -18.38
CA GLY A 170 7.61 -9.94 -18.80
C GLY A 170 7.50 -11.42 -19.22
N LYS A 171 8.61 -12.16 -19.21
CA LYS A 171 8.66 -13.57 -19.59
C LYS A 171 8.88 -14.46 -18.36
N ASN A 172 8.24 -15.63 -18.36
CA ASN A 172 8.49 -16.65 -17.35
C ASN A 172 9.81 -17.39 -17.69
N VAL A 173 10.80 -17.22 -16.81
CA VAL A 173 12.13 -17.83 -16.99
C VAL A 173 12.30 -18.93 -15.95
N ARG A 174 12.48 -20.17 -16.41
CA ARG A 174 12.86 -21.30 -15.57
C ARG A 174 14.35 -21.20 -15.29
N LEU A 175 14.72 -21.11 -13.98
CA LEU A 175 16.09 -20.84 -13.57
C LEU A 175 16.85 -22.12 -13.20
N LYS A 176 16.22 -22.96 -12.37
CA LYS A 176 16.84 -24.20 -11.87
C LYS A 176 15.79 -25.19 -11.39
N ASP A 177 16.12 -26.48 -11.50
CA ASP A 177 15.36 -27.57 -10.92
C ASP A 177 16.13 -28.20 -9.76
N PHE A 178 15.37 -28.68 -8.79
CA PHE A 178 15.89 -29.36 -7.60
C PHE A 178 15.22 -30.70 -7.41
N PRO A 179 15.94 -31.74 -6.94
CA PRO A 179 15.35 -33.02 -6.56
C PRO A 179 14.23 -32.87 -5.52
N TYR A 180 13.42 -33.93 -5.38
CA TYR A 180 12.27 -33.94 -4.47
C TYR A 180 12.64 -33.58 -3.02
N ASP A 181 13.75 -34.13 -2.51
CA ASP A 181 14.28 -33.97 -1.16
C ASP A 181 14.97 -32.61 -0.92
N LYS A 182 15.09 -31.75 -1.96
CA LYS A 182 15.77 -30.45 -1.91
C LYS A 182 14.82 -29.26 -2.02
N LEU A 183 13.64 -29.36 -1.41
CA LEU A 183 12.64 -28.29 -1.45
C LEU A 183 13.12 -27.00 -0.78
N ASP A 184 13.77 -27.10 0.37
CA ASP A 184 14.24 -25.93 1.13
C ASP A 184 15.35 -25.20 0.36
N GLU A 185 16.30 -25.97 -0.25
CA GLU A 185 17.32 -25.39 -1.13
C GLU A 185 16.72 -24.68 -2.34
N ALA A 186 15.61 -25.21 -2.89
CA ALA A 186 14.89 -24.53 -3.97
C ALA A 186 14.25 -23.23 -3.50
N GLY A 187 13.73 -23.19 -2.27
CA GLY A 187 13.18 -22.01 -1.62
C GLY A 187 14.22 -20.90 -1.45
N GLU A 188 15.36 -21.25 -0.84
CA GLU A 188 16.50 -20.32 -0.65
C GLU A 188 17.04 -19.79 -1.99
N TYR A 189 17.18 -20.68 -2.97
CA TYR A 189 17.60 -20.27 -4.31
C TYR A 189 16.61 -19.32 -4.97
N ALA A 190 15.31 -19.59 -4.84
CA ALA A 190 14.27 -18.71 -5.39
C ALA A 190 14.31 -17.32 -4.74
N GLU A 191 14.54 -17.23 -3.43
CA GLU A 191 14.70 -15.97 -2.71
C GLU A 191 15.93 -15.20 -3.20
N LYS A 192 17.08 -15.85 -3.25
CA LYS A 192 18.32 -15.27 -3.77
C LYS A 192 18.14 -14.74 -5.20
N MET A 193 17.43 -15.47 -6.04
CA MET A 193 17.17 -15.03 -7.41
C MET A 193 16.19 -13.85 -7.46
N ARG A 194 15.16 -13.80 -6.60
CA ARG A 194 14.30 -12.61 -6.48
C ARG A 194 15.12 -11.38 -6.10
N GLN A 195 15.97 -11.48 -5.09
CA GLN A 195 16.84 -10.37 -4.70
C GLN A 195 17.72 -9.92 -5.85
N LYS A 196 18.30 -10.86 -6.59
CA LYS A 196 19.15 -10.55 -7.75
C LYS A 196 18.42 -9.83 -8.88
N TYR A 197 17.22 -10.32 -9.25
CA TYR A 197 16.49 -9.81 -10.43
C TYR A 197 15.51 -8.71 -10.14
N TYR A 198 14.96 -8.64 -8.92
CA TYR A 198 13.96 -7.66 -8.55
C TYR A 198 14.47 -6.60 -7.58
N GLY A 199 15.64 -6.79 -6.94
CA GLY A 199 16.23 -5.83 -6.00
C GLY A 199 15.27 -5.47 -4.89
N GLU A 200 15.05 -4.18 -4.70
CA GLU A 200 14.13 -3.63 -3.70
C GLU A 200 12.64 -4.04 -3.90
N TYR A 201 12.31 -4.60 -5.07
CA TYR A 201 10.96 -5.12 -5.40
C TYR A 201 10.84 -6.63 -5.22
N ALA A 202 11.80 -7.29 -4.60
CA ALA A 202 11.78 -8.74 -4.42
C ALA A 202 10.63 -9.24 -3.54
N GLY A 203 10.09 -8.37 -2.71
CA GLY A 203 9.12 -8.74 -1.66
C GLY A 203 9.76 -9.67 -0.63
N ASP A 204 9.38 -9.55 0.64
CA ASP A 204 9.86 -10.48 1.66
C ASP A 204 9.14 -11.82 1.55
N THR A 205 9.75 -12.87 2.06
CA THR A 205 9.18 -14.22 2.16
C THR A 205 8.46 -14.43 3.47
#